data_94f8e7138b94d3ba4d43d8cc6923c372
#
_entry.id   94f8e7138b94d3ba4d43d8cc6923c372
#
_cell.length_a   1.000
_cell.length_b   1.000
_cell.length_c   1.000
_cell.angle_alpha   90.00
_cell.angle_beta   90.00
_cell.angle_gamma   90.00
#
_symmetry.space_group_name_H-M   'P 1'
#
loop_
_entity.id
_entity.type
_entity.pdbx_description
1 polymer ?
#
loop_
_entity_poly.entity_id
_entity_poly.type
_entity_poly.pdbx_seq_one_letter_code
_entity_poly.pdbx_strand_id
1 'polypeptide(L)' 'MTLEYQLKKAFLEQESEKYIDYLCAPRTRKEVYTAIEKIALLQLEIQNCDDIIYTANIPKFDDPLF' A
#
# COMPACT_ATOMS: atom_id res chain seq x y z
N MET A 1 -2.19 -10.95 14.55
CA MET A 1 -2.52 -10.94 13.19
C MET A 1 -2.47 -9.60 12.55
N THR A 2 -3.18 -8.62 13.07
CA THR A 2 -3.15 -7.29 12.46
C THR A 2 -1.77 -6.66 12.53
N LEU A 3 -0.97 -7.03 13.54
CA LEU A 3 0.37 -6.45 13.66
C LEU A 3 1.24 -6.78 12.45
N GLU A 4 1.12 -8.01 11.94
CA GLU A 4 1.88 -8.39 10.76
C GLU A 4 1.51 -7.53 9.57
N TYR A 5 0.23 -7.25 9.40
CA TYR A 5 -0.21 -6.44 8.28
C TYR A 5 0.17 -4.98 8.46
N GLN A 6 0.19 -4.50 9.69
CA GLN A 6 0.64 -3.14 9.96
C GLN A 6 2.11 -2.98 9.63
N LEU A 7 2.93 -3.97 10.00
CA LEU A 7 4.35 -3.93 9.66
C LEU A 7 4.56 -4.04 8.16
N LYS A 8 3.80 -4.90 7.51
CA LYS A 8 3.89 -5.05 6.07
C LYS A 8 3.49 -3.75 5.37
N LYS A 9 2.44 -3.11 5.85
CA LYS A 9 2.00 -1.85 5.28
C LYS A 9 3.08 -0.78 5.41
N ALA A 10 3.71 -0.69 6.59
CA ALA A 10 4.77 0.29 6.81
C ALA A 10 5.93 0.04 5.86
N PHE A 11 6.30 -1.21 5.66
CA PHE A 11 7.36 -1.57 4.75
C PHE A 11 7.01 -1.17 3.32
N LEU A 12 5.78 -1.45 2.91
CA LEU A 12 5.33 -1.10 1.57
C LEU A 12 5.32 0.41 1.36
N GLU A 13 4.94 1.16 2.39
CA GLU A 13 4.96 2.61 2.30
C GLU A 13 6.39 3.14 2.13
N GLN A 14 7.34 2.54 2.82
CA GLN A 14 8.73 2.92 2.66
C GLN A 14 9.22 2.64 1.25
N GLU A 15 8.85 1.50 0.70
CA GLU A 15 9.23 1.17 -0.67
C GLU A 15 8.63 2.16 -1.65
N SER A 16 7.37 2.54 -1.43
CA SER A 16 6.72 3.51 -2.29
C SER A 16 7.46 4.84 -2.28
N GLU A 17 7.89 5.27 -1.09
CA GLU A 17 8.62 6.53 -0.98
C GLU A 17 9.95 6.50 -1.73
N LYS A 18 10.60 5.35 -1.74
CA LYS A 18 11.84 5.22 -2.50
C LYS A 18 11.62 5.49 -3.98
N TYR A 19 10.53 4.97 -4.52
CA TYR A 19 10.23 5.20 -5.93
C TYR A 19 9.83 6.65 -6.19
N ILE A 20 9.14 7.27 -5.25
CA ILE A 20 8.81 8.68 -5.37
C ILE A 20 10.08 9.52 -5.39
N ASP A 21 11.03 9.22 -4.50
CA ASP A 21 12.32 9.90 -4.49
C ASP A 21 13.06 9.68 -5.79
N TYR A 22 13.01 8.46 -6.31
CA TYR A 22 13.62 8.12 -7.58
C TYR A 22 13.08 9.01 -8.69
N LEU A 23 11.79 9.29 -8.67
CA LEU A 23 11.16 10.11 -9.69
C LEU A 23 11.44 11.60 -9.53
N CYS A 24 11.95 12.02 -8.38
CA CYS A 24 12.32 13.42 -8.20
C CYS A 24 13.55 13.81 -8.99
N ALA A 25 14.37 12.86 -9.40
CA ALA A 25 15.54 13.12 -10.23
C ALA A 25 15.15 13.00 -11.70
N PRO A 26 15.90 13.64 -12.61
CA PRO A 26 15.61 13.49 -14.04
C PRO A 26 15.76 12.04 -14.47
N ARG A 27 14.75 11.53 -15.15
CA ARG A 27 14.72 10.14 -15.58
C ARG A 27 14.20 10.08 -17.01
N THR A 28 14.55 9.00 -17.70
CA THR A 28 13.98 8.78 -19.01
C THR A 28 12.52 8.41 -18.88
N ARG A 29 11.78 8.55 -19.98
CA ARG A 29 10.36 8.22 -19.98
C ARG A 29 10.14 6.76 -19.55
N LYS A 30 10.99 5.87 -20.05
CA LYS A 30 10.86 4.47 -19.73
C LYS A 30 11.05 4.23 -18.23
N GLU A 31 12.03 4.89 -17.64
CA GLU A 31 12.27 4.76 -16.20
C GLU A 31 11.10 5.31 -15.40
N VAL A 32 10.53 6.41 -15.86
CA VAL A 32 9.37 6.99 -15.18
C VAL A 32 8.19 6.03 -15.21
N TYR A 33 7.91 5.45 -16.37
CA TYR A 33 6.80 4.52 -16.47
C TYR A 33 7.01 3.29 -15.61
N THR A 34 8.22 2.76 -15.58
CA THR A 34 8.50 1.60 -14.75
C THR A 34 8.29 1.91 -13.28
N ALA A 35 8.75 3.08 -12.84
CA ALA A 35 8.57 3.47 -11.44
C ALA A 35 7.11 3.67 -11.10
N ILE A 36 6.35 4.27 -12.01
CA ILE A 36 4.92 4.50 -11.78
C ILE A 36 4.19 3.16 -11.65
N GLU A 37 4.54 2.19 -12.48
CA GLU A 37 3.95 0.87 -12.39
C GLU A 37 4.22 0.24 -11.03
N LYS A 38 5.46 0.36 -10.55
CA LYS A 38 5.81 -0.19 -9.26
C LYS A 38 5.03 0.50 -8.13
N ILE A 39 4.92 1.82 -8.22
CA ILE A 39 4.18 2.57 -7.22
C ILE A 39 2.71 2.14 -7.22
N ALA A 40 2.13 1.95 -8.40
CA ALA A 40 0.73 1.53 -8.48
C ALA A 40 0.52 0.16 -7.83
N LEU A 41 1.44 -0.78 -8.07
CA LEU A 41 1.35 -2.09 -7.46
C LEU A 41 1.49 -2.01 -5.94
N LEU A 42 2.42 -1.18 -5.47
CA LEU A 42 2.60 -0.99 -4.03
C LEU A 42 1.37 -0.38 -3.39
N GLN A 43 0.75 0.59 -4.07
CA GLN A 43 -0.46 1.21 -3.55
C GLN A 43 -1.60 0.21 -3.43
N LEU A 44 -1.71 -0.69 -4.40
CA LEU A 44 -2.72 -1.73 -4.34
C LEU A 44 -2.50 -2.63 -3.13
N GLU A 45 -1.27 -3.02 -2.88
CA GLU A 45 -0.96 -3.87 -1.75
C GLU A 45 -1.17 -3.16 -0.42
N ILE A 46 -0.83 -1.87 -0.37
CA ILE A 46 -1.06 -1.07 0.83
C ILE A 46 -2.56 -1.02 1.12
N GLN A 47 -3.37 -0.80 0.09
CA GLN A 47 -4.80 -0.76 0.27
C GLN A 47 -5.34 -2.10 0.75
N ASN A 48 -4.78 -3.18 0.22
CA ASN A 48 -5.16 -4.50 0.66
C ASN A 48 -4.88 -4.70 2.14
N CYS A 49 -3.71 -4.28 2.60
CA CYS A 49 -3.35 -4.37 4.01
C CYS A 49 -4.28 -3.51 4.86
N ASP A 50 -4.62 -2.32 4.38
CA ASP A 50 -5.55 -1.45 5.07
C ASP A 50 -6.91 -2.12 5.23
N ASP A 51 -7.40 -2.73 4.16
CA ASP A 51 -8.69 -3.40 4.21
C ASP A 51 -8.69 -4.53 5.23
N ILE A 52 -7.62 -5.31 5.27
CA ILE A 52 -7.52 -6.41 6.21
C ILE A 52 -7.47 -5.88 7.65
N ILE A 53 -6.67 -4.85 7.88
CA ILE A 53 -6.55 -4.26 9.21
C ILE A 53 -7.90 -3.69 9.65
N TYR A 54 -8.56 -2.99 8.75
CA TYR A 54 -9.85 -2.39 9.07
C TYR A 54 -10.87 -3.46 9.39
N THR A 55 -10.94 -4.50 8.57
CA THR A 55 -11.90 -5.58 8.77
C THR A 55 -11.64 -6.30 10.10
N ALA A 56 -10.38 -6.51 10.45
CA ALA A 56 -10.05 -7.19 11.69
C ALA A 56 -10.42 -6.37 12.91
N ASN A 57 -10.45 -5.04 12.78
CA ASN A 57 -10.76 -4.17 13.89
C ASN A 57 -12.23 -3.79 14.01
N ILE A 58 -13.04 -4.15 13.03
CA ILE A 58 -14.47 -3.89 13.11
C ILE A 58 -15.11 -4.87 14.08
N PRO A 59 -15.91 -4.37 15.01
CA PRO A 59 -16.63 -5.28 15.90
C PRO A 59 -17.56 -6.13 15.09
N LYS A 60 -17.64 -7.41 15.48
CA LYS A 60 -18.40 -8.26 14.70
C LYS A 60 -19.79 -8.26 15.03
N PHE A 61 -20.47 -7.41 15.08
CA PHE A 61 -21.79 -7.52 15.34
C PHE A 61 -22.47 -7.37 14.17
N ASP A 62 -22.55 -7.80 13.59
CA ASP A 62 -23.21 -7.81 12.61
C ASP A 62 -24.22 -7.30 12.34
N ASP A 63 -24.61 -6.99 12.33
CA ASP A 63 -25.50 -6.36 12.09
C ASP A 63 -26.05 -6.63 10.99
N PRO A 64 -26.65 -6.88 10.76
CA PRO A 64 -27.12 -7.12 9.76
C PRO A 64 -27.80 -6.43 9.10
N LEU A 65 -27.88 -6.09 9.22
CA LEU A 65 -28.45 -5.53 8.59
C LEU A 65 -28.51 -5.45 7.85
N PHE A 66 -28.26 -5.70 7.80
CA PHE A 66 -28.40 -5.60 7.13
C PHE A 66 -28.41 -6.09 6.77
#